data_564db9401922aa46d126f797d5fffb84
#
_entry.id   564db9401922aa46d126f797d5fffb84
#
_cell.length_a   1.000
_cell.length_b   1.000
_cell.length_c   1.000
_cell.angle_alpha   90.00
_cell.angle_beta   90.00
_cell.angle_gamma   90.00
#
_symmetry.space_group_name_H-M   'P 1'
#
loop_
_entity.id
_entity.type
_entity.pdbx_description
1 polymer ?
#
loop_
_entity_poly.entity_id
_entity_poly.type
_entity_poly.pdbx_seq_one_letter_code
_entity_poly.pdbx_strand_id
1 'polypeptide(L)'
;CFGGPKTAATLDEFVAEATGGLRALPSPPFMHGAGHWIAMRTWLSGGTVIVQSQPDRLDADDIWGTVEREKANFLLIVGDAFARPLLDGLKSSARDLSGLLSILSGGAALSAHLKEEFLSHMPWVMMVDGLGSSEAGGQLSQVSAGGSASTGTFPWSPQNHILAEDLSSELEAGHDGLGWLAKSGRLALGYLGDEEKTKRTYPVVNGVRYVVPGDRARLRADNVIEVHGRDSVTITSGGEKIFAEEVEAAVKAHTSVYDCVVAGRPSERWGNEVVAVVRLVDGASPDDQSLLDEAARHIARYKLPKKIVYVPEILRSPSGKADYRWAKQIAAEA
;
A
#
# COMPACT_ATOMS: atom_id res chain seq x y z
N CYS A 1 -1.25 8.97 14.02
CA CYS A 1 -0.77 10.22 13.39
C CYS A 1 0.72 10.12 13.15
N PHE A 2 1.18 10.47 11.99
CA PHE A 2 2.59 10.53 11.64
C PHE A 2 3.26 11.68 12.40
N GLY A 3 3.89 11.36 13.56
CA GLY A 3 4.88 12.13 14.27
C GLY A 3 4.74 13.64 14.31
N GLY A 4 4.03 14.16 15.29
CA GLY A 4 4.47 15.37 15.97
C GLY A 4 5.45 14.97 17.08
N PRO A 5 6.06 15.91 17.76
CA PRO A 5 6.91 15.62 18.91
C PRO A 5 6.19 14.70 19.87
N LYS A 6 6.77 13.55 20.13
CA LYS A 6 6.12 12.50 20.95
C LYS A 6 6.11 12.86 22.42
N THR A 7 6.87 13.87 22.79
CA THR A 7 7.20 14.27 24.18
C THR A 7 6.67 15.62 24.57
N ALA A 8 6.25 16.48 23.62
CA ALA A 8 5.75 17.81 23.94
C ALA A 8 4.45 17.73 24.74
N ALA A 9 4.45 18.29 25.93
CA ALA A 9 3.27 18.41 26.81
C ALA A 9 2.52 19.72 26.57
N THR A 10 3.18 20.73 26.02
CA THR A 10 2.62 22.06 25.74
C THR A 10 2.80 22.43 24.26
N LEU A 11 2.01 23.43 23.82
CA LEU A 11 2.15 23.99 22.45
C LEU A 11 3.52 24.64 22.25
N ASP A 12 4.07 25.29 23.26
CA ASP A 12 5.36 25.96 23.16
C ASP A 12 6.49 24.96 22.99
N GLU A 13 6.47 23.84 23.73
CA GLU A 13 7.40 22.73 23.53
C GLU A 13 7.28 22.14 22.13
N PHE A 14 6.03 21.94 21.66
CA PHE A 14 5.77 21.44 20.31
C PHE A 14 6.36 22.36 19.23
N VAL A 15 6.17 23.67 19.37
CA VAL A 15 6.71 24.67 18.42
C VAL A 15 8.24 24.71 18.49
N ALA A 16 8.83 24.60 19.69
CA ALA A 16 10.28 24.58 19.88
C ALA A 16 10.95 23.35 19.25
N GLU A 17 10.26 22.21 19.20
CA GLU A 17 10.74 20.99 18.55
C GLU A 17 10.54 20.99 17.01
N ALA A 18 9.77 21.93 16.47
CA ALA A 18 9.50 22.05 15.04
C ALA A 18 10.75 22.61 14.32
N THR A 19 11.51 21.73 13.67
CA THR A 19 12.81 22.08 13.04
C THR A 19 12.70 22.69 11.64
N GLY A 20 11.53 22.59 10.99
CA GLY A 20 11.23 23.21 9.70
C GLY A 20 11.92 22.61 8.46
N GLY A 21 12.73 21.59 8.59
CA GLY A 21 13.55 21.07 7.47
C GLY A 21 12.80 20.24 6.41
N LEU A 22 11.55 19.84 6.66
CA LEU A 22 10.79 19.00 5.75
C LEU A 22 10.19 19.83 4.61
N ARG A 23 10.50 19.48 3.37
CA ARG A 23 9.94 20.01 2.13
C ARG A 23 9.23 18.88 1.39
N ALA A 24 7.94 18.69 1.72
CA ALA A 24 7.20 17.52 1.26
C ALA A 24 6.30 17.82 0.07
N LEU A 25 6.36 16.95 -0.94
CA LEU A 25 5.40 16.88 -2.03
C LEU A 25 4.51 15.65 -1.83
N PRO A 26 3.29 15.82 -1.26
CA PRO A 26 2.29 14.74 -1.21
C PRO A 26 1.55 14.69 -2.55
N SER A 27 1.99 13.82 -3.46
CA SER A 27 1.41 13.73 -4.80
C SER A 27 -0.03 13.17 -4.87
N PRO A 28 -0.52 12.33 -3.92
CA PRO A 28 -1.95 11.96 -3.88
C PRO A 28 -2.84 13.15 -3.50
N PRO A 29 -4.10 13.19 -3.97
CA PRO A 29 -5.05 14.24 -3.61
C PRO A 29 -5.22 14.43 -2.09
N PHE A 30 -5.35 15.66 -1.62
CA PHE A 30 -5.50 15.97 -0.17
C PHE A 30 -6.85 15.54 0.42
N MET A 31 -7.84 15.21 -0.40
CA MET A 31 -9.06 14.53 0.05
C MET A 31 -8.80 13.10 0.53
N HIS A 32 -7.67 12.50 0.15
CA HIS A 32 -7.25 11.18 0.58
C HIS A 32 -6.34 11.27 1.83
N GLY A 33 -6.55 10.37 2.80
CA GLY A 33 -5.85 10.41 4.10
C GLY A 33 -4.33 10.49 3.99
N ALA A 34 -3.70 9.76 3.05
CA ALA A 34 -2.24 9.79 2.90
C ALA A 34 -1.74 11.20 2.54
N GLY A 35 -2.32 11.85 1.51
CA GLY A 35 -1.95 13.21 1.12
C GLY A 35 -2.21 14.22 2.24
N HIS A 36 -3.42 14.15 2.83
CA HIS A 36 -3.84 15.03 3.92
C HIS A 36 -2.91 14.94 5.14
N TRP A 37 -2.62 13.72 5.59
CA TRP A 37 -1.81 13.54 6.81
C TRP A 37 -0.35 13.95 6.64
N ILE A 38 0.22 13.71 5.46
CA ILE A 38 1.58 14.17 5.18
C ILE A 38 1.63 15.69 5.11
N ALA A 39 0.65 16.35 4.48
CA ALA A 39 0.55 17.80 4.46
C ALA A 39 0.45 18.37 5.88
N MET A 40 -0.48 17.87 6.71
CA MET A 40 -0.66 18.30 8.11
C MET A 40 0.59 18.06 8.94
N ARG A 41 1.21 16.88 8.83
CA ARG A 41 2.48 16.58 9.51
C ARG A 41 3.57 17.57 9.15
N THR A 42 3.69 17.88 7.85
CA THR A 42 4.70 18.81 7.34
C THR A 42 4.52 20.20 7.95
N TRP A 43 3.31 20.74 7.94
CA TRP A 43 3.01 22.03 8.57
C TRP A 43 3.25 22.02 10.08
N LEU A 44 2.79 20.98 10.77
CA LEU A 44 2.98 20.85 12.23
C LEU A 44 4.46 20.71 12.63
N SER A 45 5.33 20.28 11.73
CA SER A 45 6.78 20.24 11.96
C SER A 45 7.51 21.52 11.48
N GLY A 46 6.77 22.57 11.11
CA GLY A 46 7.34 23.82 10.58
C GLY A 46 7.86 23.73 9.15
N GLY A 47 7.53 22.64 8.44
CA GLY A 47 8.00 22.37 7.08
C GLY A 47 7.16 23.05 6.00
N THR A 48 7.54 22.83 4.75
CA THR A 48 6.88 23.34 3.55
C THR A 48 6.12 22.24 2.81
N VAL A 49 4.84 22.42 2.58
CA VAL A 49 4.03 21.56 1.69
C VAL A 49 4.14 22.12 0.28
N ILE A 50 4.58 21.26 -0.64
CA ILE A 50 4.73 21.57 -2.06
C ILE A 50 3.58 20.89 -2.79
N VAL A 51 2.99 21.59 -3.75
CA VAL A 51 1.90 21.07 -4.59
C VAL A 51 2.36 21.11 -6.05
N GLN A 52 2.19 19.98 -6.75
CA GLN A 52 2.44 19.90 -8.19
C GLN A 52 1.50 20.83 -8.98
N SER A 53 1.90 21.22 -10.19
CA SER A 53 1.12 22.16 -11.03
C SER A 53 -0.15 21.49 -11.61
N GLN A 54 -0.17 20.17 -11.75
CA GLN A 54 -1.28 19.35 -12.26
C GLN A 54 -1.82 18.42 -11.14
N PRO A 55 -2.51 18.95 -10.10
CA PRO A 55 -2.92 18.16 -8.94
C PRO A 55 -4.11 17.24 -9.22
N ASP A 56 -4.77 17.36 -10.35
CA ASP A 56 -5.94 16.60 -10.79
C ASP A 56 -5.60 15.28 -11.48
N ARG A 57 -4.33 15.07 -11.83
CA ARG A 57 -3.86 13.85 -12.47
C ARG A 57 -2.43 13.47 -12.05
N LEU A 58 -2.07 12.23 -12.29
CA LEU A 58 -0.69 11.77 -12.19
C LEU A 58 0.06 12.21 -13.47
N ASP A 59 0.96 13.16 -13.31
CA ASP A 59 1.86 13.62 -14.36
C ASP A 59 3.30 13.54 -13.84
N ALA A 60 4.05 12.56 -14.37
CA ALA A 60 5.39 12.27 -13.88
C ALA A 60 6.37 13.42 -14.12
N ASP A 61 6.25 14.10 -15.27
CA ASP A 61 7.10 15.24 -15.59
C ASP A 61 6.83 16.43 -14.68
N ASP A 62 5.56 16.71 -14.36
CA ASP A 62 5.19 17.77 -13.41
C ASP A 62 5.69 17.43 -12.00
N ILE A 63 5.51 16.19 -11.54
CA ILE A 63 5.98 15.75 -10.22
C ILE A 63 7.49 15.90 -10.11
N TRP A 64 8.27 15.33 -11.04
CA TRP A 64 9.73 15.41 -11.00
C TRP A 64 10.25 16.82 -11.20
N GLY A 65 9.65 17.59 -12.14
CA GLY A 65 9.97 18.99 -12.32
C GLY A 65 9.69 19.84 -11.10
N THR A 66 8.65 19.51 -10.35
CA THR A 66 8.32 20.19 -9.09
C THR A 66 9.31 19.76 -7.97
N VAL A 67 9.68 18.47 -7.86
CA VAL A 67 10.71 18.02 -6.91
C VAL A 67 12.02 18.77 -7.13
N GLU A 68 12.47 18.89 -8.38
CA GLU A 68 13.71 19.58 -8.74
C GLU A 68 13.63 21.09 -8.47
N ARG A 69 12.61 21.78 -8.98
CA ARG A 69 12.42 23.22 -8.87
C ARG A 69 12.26 23.68 -7.43
N GLU A 70 11.43 22.99 -6.65
CA GLU A 70 11.10 23.37 -5.29
C GLU A 70 12.04 22.73 -4.25
N LYS A 71 13.05 21.97 -4.70
CA LYS A 71 13.97 21.24 -3.82
C LYS A 71 13.24 20.41 -2.76
N ALA A 72 12.24 19.64 -3.20
CA ALA A 72 11.53 18.73 -2.30
C ALA A 72 12.49 17.65 -1.80
N ASN A 73 12.46 17.40 -0.48
CA ASN A 73 13.29 16.36 0.13
C ASN A 73 12.47 15.13 0.56
N PHE A 74 11.15 15.20 0.42
CA PHE A 74 10.22 14.12 0.73
C PHE A 74 9.12 14.06 -0.33
N LEU A 75 8.91 12.88 -0.92
CA LEU A 75 7.85 12.59 -1.88
C LEU A 75 6.93 11.51 -1.33
N LEU A 76 5.61 11.74 -1.37
CA LEU A 76 4.62 10.70 -1.09
C LEU A 76 4.02 10.20 -2.39
N ILE A 77 3.95 8.87 -2.56
CA ILE A 77 3.34 8.18 -3.70
C ILE A 77 2.33 7.11 -3.23
N VAL A 78 1.60 6.49 -4.15
CA VAL A 78 0.64 5.40 -3.86
C VAL A 78 0.96 4.16 -4.70
N GLY A 79 1.76 3.28 -4.15
CA GLY A 79 2.09 1.97 -4.71
C GLY A 79 2.58 2.00 -6.16
N ASP A 80 2.41 0.88 -6.83
CA ASP A 80 2.87 0.66 -8.21
C ASP A 80 2.23 1.63 -9.22
N ALA A 81 0.99 2.05 -8.96
CA ALA A 81 0.25 2.96 -9.84
C ALA A 81 0.94 4.33 -10.03
N PHE A 82 1.65 4.80 -9.00
CA PHE A 82 2.46 6.01 -9.06
C PHE A 82 3.90 5.70 -9.44
N ALA A 83 4.43 4.60 -8.90
CA ALA A 83 5.84 4.24 -9.07
C ALA A 83 6.21 4.02 -10.53
N ARG A 84 5.40 3.27 -11.28
CA ARG A 84 5.68 2.92 -12.66
C ARG A 84 5.79 4.16 -13.58
N PRO A 85 4.79 5.04 -13.67
CA PRO A 85 4.91 6.26 -14.47
C PRO A 85 6.06 7.17 -14.03
N LEU A 86 6.34 7.24 -12.72
CA LEU A 86 7.45 8.03 -12.21
C LEU A 86 8.82 7.47 -12.65
N LEU A 87 8.99 6.15 -12.65
CA LEU A 87 10.19 5.49 -13.17
C LEU A 87 10.34 5.69 -14.68
N ASP A 88 9.25 5.59 -15.43
CA ASP A 88 9.27 5.86 -16.88
C ASP A 88 9.69 7.33 -17.14
N GLY A 89 9.21 8.27 -16.34
CA GLY A 89 9.62 9.69 -16.38
C GLY A 89 11.12 9.90 -16.08
N LEU A 90 11.70 9.14 -15.13
CA LEU A 90 13.14 9.20 -14.85
C LEU A 90 14.01 8.74 -16.01
N LYS A 91 13.53 7.77 -16.80
CA LYS A 91 14.25 7.27 -17.97
C LYS A 91 14.22 8.26 -19.14
N SER A 92 13.17 9.07 -19.21
CA SER A 92 12.94 9.98 -20.34
C SER A 92 13.64 11.33 -20.22
N SER A 93 14.00 11.77 -19.00
CA SER A 93 14.49 13.13 -18.75
C SER A 93 15.45 13.17 -17.56
N ALA A 94 16.67 13.67 -17.80
CA ALA A 94 17.64 13.90 -16.73
C ALA A 94 17.20 15.07 -15.85
N ARG A 95 17.23 14.87 -14.51
CA ARG A 95 16.85 15.88 -13.51
C ARG A 95 17.80 15.87 -12.31
N ASP A 96 17.96 17.00 -11.67
CA ASP A 96 18.68 17.09 -10.40
C ASP A 96 17.74 16.76 -9.22
N LEU A 97 17.72 15.50 -8.84
CA LEU A 97 16.96 14.99 -7.70
C LEU A 97 17.82 14.75 -6.45
N SER A 98 19.05 15.28 -6.41
CA SER A 98 20.01 15.07 -5.30
C SER A 98 19.50 15.57 -3.94
N GLY A 99 18.54 16.50 -3.94
CA GLY A 99 17.87 16.99 -2.73
C GLY A 99 16.78 16.07 -2.18
N LEU A 100 16.29 15.08 -2.96
CA LEU A 100 15.26 14.15 -2.52
C LEU A 100 15.89 13.08 -1.62
N LEU A 101 15.46 13.03 -0.35
CA LEU A 101 16.02 12.13 0.66
C LEU A 101 15.14 10.90 0.92
N SER A 102 13.84 11.03 0.73
CA SER A 102 12.90 9.95 1.05
C SER A 102 11.70 9.93 0.12
N ILE A 103 11.30 8.72 -0.28
CA ILE A 103 10.03 8.45 -0.97
C ILE A 103 9.21 7.53 -0.06
N LEU A 104 8.05 8.01 0.40
CA LEU A 104 7.07 7.20 1.13
C LEU A 104 6.02 6.69 0.16
N SER A 105 5.79 5.39 0.15
CA SER A 105 4.63 4.79 -0.52
C SER A 105 3.61 4.33 0.52
N GLY A 106 2.34 4.69 0.32
CA GLY A 106 1.26 4.28 1.22
C GLY A 106 -0.10 4.27 0.54
N GLY A 107 -0.99 3.39 1.04
CA GLY A 107 -2.35 3.26 0.52
C GLY A 107 -2.54 2.19 -0.55
N ALA A 108 -1.48 1.73 -1.19
CA ALA A 108 -1.41 0.53 -2.03
C ALA A 108 -0.01 -0.07 -1.93
N ALA A 109 0.13 -1.36 -2.27
CA ALA A 109 1.42 -2.03 -2.26
C ALA A 109 2.37 -1.44 -3.31
N LEU A 110 3.65 -1.34 -2.95
CA LEU A 110 4.75 -1.02 -3.85
C LEU A 110 5.62 -2.25 -4.02
N SER A 111 5.69 -2.76 -5.24
CA SER A 111 6.43 -3.98 -5.58
C SER A 111 7.93 -3.85 -5.32
N ALA A 112 8.56 -4.94 -4.86
CA ALA A 112 9.99 -4.96 -4.53
C ALA A 112 10.87 -4.54 -5.72
N HIS A 113 10.59 -5.08 -6.92
CA HIS A 113 11.36 -4.75 -8.13
C HIS A 113 11.29 -3.26 -8.50
N LEU A 114 10.15 -2.57 -8.27
CA LEU A 114 10.05 -1.13 -8.53
C LEU A 114 10.85 -0.31 -7.51
N LYS A 115 10.90 -0.75 -6.25
CA LYS A 115 11.78 -0.15 -5.24
C LYS A 115 13.24 -0.31 -5.61
N GLU A 116 13.65 -1.49 -6.04
CA GLU A 116 15.00 -1.77 -6.52
C GLU A 116 15.36 -0.89 -7.72
N GLU A 117 14.42 -0.72 -8.64
CA GLU A 117 14.60 0.16 -9.79
C GLU A 117 14.75 1.64 -9.37
N PHE A 118 13.94 2.16 -8.44
CA PHE A 118 14.16 3.50 -7.87
C PHE A 118 15.53 3.63 -7.21
N LEU A 119 15.92 2.65 -6.40
CA LEU A 119 17.21 2.65 -5.72
C LEU A 119 18.40 2.52 -6.70
N SER A 120 18.23 1.93 -7.87
CA SER A 120 19.24 1.92 -8.91
C SER A 120 19.46 3.31 -9.53
N HIS A 121 18.40 4.10 -9.68
CA HIS A 121 18.47 5.49 -10.17
C HIS A 121 18.90 6.48 -9.08
N MET A 122 18.48 6.24 -7.85
CA MET A 122 18.68 7.14 -6.71
C MET A 122 19.15 6.36 -5.47
N PRO A 123 20.41 5.86 -5.44
CA PRO A 123 20.91 5.00 -4.36
C PRO A 123 21.01 5.69 -2.99
N TRP A 124 20.92 7.02 -2.95
CA TRP A 124 20.89 7.81 -1.72
C TRP A 124 19.49 7.97 -1.10
N VAL A 125 18.43 7.63 -1.85
CA VAL A 125 17.05 7.78 -1.41
C VAL A 125 16.65 6.64 -0.46
N MET A 126 15.92 6.99 0.58
CA MET A 126 15.29 6.03 1.47
C MET A 126 13.85 5.77 1.00
N MET A 127 13.57 4.54 0.57
CA MET A 127 12.21 4.11 0.23
C MET A 127 11.50 3.61 1.48
N VAL A 128 10.35 4.18 1.78
CA VAL A 128 9.55 3.80 2.95
C VAL A 128 8.21 3.26 2.51
N ASP A 129 7.91 2.01 2.87
CA ASP A 129 6.55 1.47 2.75
C ASP A 129 5.77 1.82 4.01
N GLY A 130 4.59 2.40 3.84
CA GLY A 130 3.67 2.72 4.92
C GLY A 130 2.32 2.01 4.75
N LEU A 131 1.96 1.18 5.71
CA LEU A 131 0.61 0.62 5.80
C LEU A 131 -0.18 1.37 6.87
N GLY A 132 -1.40 1.72 6.53
CA GLY A 132 -2.31 2.41 7.42
C GLY A 132 -3.71 2.52 6.84
N SER A 133 -4.63 3.00 7.66
CA SER A 133 -6.01 3.24 7.27
C SER A 133 -6.54 4.52 7.92
N SER A 134 -7.69 5.01 7.46
CA SER A 134 -8.35 6.17 8.08
C SER A 134 -8.68 5.93 9.56
N GLU A 135 -8.95 4.68 9.93
CA GLU A 135 -9.30 4.24 11.27
C GLU A 135 -8.09 4.14 12.22
N ALA A 136 -6.95 3.65 11.70
CA ALA A 136 -5.75 3.35 12.49
C ALA A 136 -4.66 4.43 12.41
N GLY A 137 -4.75 5.32 11.42
CA GLY A 137 -3.61 6.16 11.04
C GLY A 137 -2.49 5.32 10.45
N GLY A 138 -1.23 5.77 10.55
CA GLY A 138 -0.07 4.94 10.24
C GLY A 138 0.02 3.76 11.21
N GLN A 139 0.22 2.57 10.69
CA GLN A 139 0.23 1.33 11.46
C GLN A 139 1.57 0.63 11.35
N LEU A 140 1.96 0.23 10.15
CA LEU A 140 3.24 -0.42 9.89
C LEU A 140 4.10 0.43 8.95
N SER A 141 5.40 0.32 9.08
CA SER A 141 6.35 0.91 8.13
C SER A 141 7.58 0.04 7.99
N GLN A 142 8.12 0.00 6.76
CA GLN A 142 9.36 -0.66 6.41
C GLN A 142 10.21 0.28 5.57
N VAL A 143 11.52 0.27 5.83
CA VAL A 143 12.50 1.04 5.06
C VAL A 143 13.28 0.10 4.18
N SER A 144 13.40 0.44 2.90
CA SER A 144 14.30 -0.20 1.93
C SER A 144 15.37 0.80 1.52
N ALA A 145 16.63 0.40 1.64
CA ALA A 145 17.78 1.18 1.23
C ALA A 145 18.93 0.22 0.85
N GLY A 146 19.84 0.66 -0.01
CA GLY A 146 21.08 -0.07 -0.26
C GLY A 146 20.93 -1.44 -0.94
N GLY A 147 19.86 -1.66 -1.74
CA GLY A 147 19.75 -2.85 -2.62
C GLY A 147 18.95 -4.02 -2.04
N SER A 148 18.29 -3.89 -0.89
CA SER A 148 17.36 -4.89 -0.36
C SER A 148 15.94 -4.30 -0.29
N ALA A 149 15.02 -4.86 -1.06
CA ALA A 149 13.61 -4.47 -1.03
C ALA A 149 12.71 -5.66 -0.75
N SER A 150 11.68 -5.45 0.09
CA SER A 150 10.63 -6.43 0.35
C SER A 150 9.26 -5.77 0.24
N THR A 151 8.20 -6.55 0.06
CA THR A 151 6.82 -6.08 0.01
C THR A 151 5.97 -6.92 0.93
N GLY A 152 5.04 -6.29 1.65
CA GLY A 152 4.09 -6.99 2.53
C GLY A 152 4.66 -7.50 3.85
N THR A 153 5.94 -7.27 4.14
CA THR A 153 6.60 -7.66 5.39
C THR A 153 7.07 -6.42 6.16
N PHE A 154 6.80 -6.39 7.47
CA PHE A 154 7.06 -5.23 8.31
C PHE A 154 7.63 -5.66 9.66
N PRO A 155 8.55 -4.88 10.26
CA PRO A 155 8.98 -5.14 11.63
C PRO A 155 7.79 -4.96 12.59
N TRP A 156 7.71 -5.85 13.58
CA TRP A 156 6.72 -5.72 14.64
C TRP A 156 7.02 -4.51 15.54
N SER A 157 5.97 -3.95 16.11
CA SER A 157 6.09 -2.91 17.15
C SER A 157 5.03 -3.11 18.25
N PRO A 158 5.25 -2.60 19.48
CA PRO A 158 4.35 -2.85 20.62
C PRO A 158 2.89 -2.37 20.45
N GLN A 159 2.60 -1.57 19.45
CA GLN A 159 1.23 -1.11 19.15
C GLN A 159 0.51 -1.98 18.11
N ASN A 160 1.23 -2.89 17.45
CA ASN A 160 0.69 -3.74 16.40
C ASN A 160 0.52 -5.17 16.89
N HIS A 161 -0.64 -5.72 16.67
CA HIS A 161 -1.09 -7.00 17.20
C HIS A 161 -1.71 -7.83 16.08
N ILE A 162 -1.72 -9.14 16.26
CA ILE A 162 -2.51 -10.05 15.42
C ILE A 162 -3.59 -10.66 16.32
N LEU A 163 -4.85 -10.42 16.00
CA LEU A 163 -5.98 -11.00 16.71
C LEU A 163 -6.50 -12.24 16.00
N ALA A 164 -6.99 -13.20 16.77
CA ALA A 164 -7.65 -14.39 16.27
C ALA A 164 -8.83 -14.03 15.35
N GLU A 165 -9.23 -14.94 14.45
CA GLU A 165 -10.30 -14.70 13.46
C GLU A 165 -11.64 -14.36 14.12
N ASP A 166 -11.94 -14.98 15.26
CA ASP A 166 -13.15 -14.74 16.07
C ASP A 166 -13.02 -13.57 17.05
N LEU A 167 -11.89 -12.86 17.04
CA LEU A 167 -11.56 -11.76 17.94
C LEU A 167 -11.56 -12.15 19.44
N SER A 168 -11.36 -13.42 19.77
CA SER A 168 -11.36 -13.92 21.14
C SER A 168 -10.06 -13.66 21.90
N SER A 169 -8.94 -13.57 21.17
CA SER A 169 -7.59 -13.45 21.76
C SER A 169 -6.59 -12.78 20.80
N GLU A 170 -5.46 -12.38 21.37
CA GLU A 170 -4.26 -12.02 20.63
C GLU A 170 -3.46 -13.29 20.30
N LEU A 171 -2.89 -13.36 19.10
CA LEU A 171 -2.05 -14.46 18.63
C LEU A 171 -0.57 -14.11 18.87
N GLU A 172 0.17 -15.07 19.42
CA GLU A 172 1.60 -14.91 19.71
C GLU A 172 2.47 -15.06 18.45
N ALA A 173 3.71 -14.59 18.53
CA ALA A 173 4.69 -14.76 17.46
C ALA A 173 4.91 -16.24 17.13
N GLY A 174 4.90 -16.59 15.85
CA GLY A 174 5.04 -17.94 15.35
C GLY A 174 3.77 -18.77 15.34
N HIS A 175 2.59 -18.17 15.60
CA HIS A 175 1.31 -18.88 15.49
C HIS A 175 1.05 -19.39 14.07
N ASP A 176 0.31 -20.47 13.97
CA ASP A 176 -0.17 -21.00 12.70
C ASP A 176 -1.40 -20.21 12.19
N GLY A 177 -1.52 -20.09 10.86
CA GLY A 177 -2.68 -19.45 10.23
C GLY A 177 -2.60 -17.93 10.16
N LEU A 178 -3.72 -17.31 9.83
CA LEU A 178 -3.88 -15.85 9.67
C LEU A 178 -4.83 -15.29 10.70
N GLY A 179 -4.46 -14.13 11.25
CA GLY A 179 -5.33 -13.33 12.10
C GLY A 179 -5.67 -11.97 11.47
N TRP A 180 -6.27 -11.11 12.28
CA TRP A 180 -6.55 -9.73 11.93
C TRP A 180 -5.39 -8.84 12.38
N LEU A 181 -4.86 -8.04 11.46
CA LEU A 181 -3.95 -6.97 11.83
C LEU A 181 -4.71 -5.92 12.65
N ALA A 182 -4.25 -5.68 13.86
CA ALA A 182 -4.86 -4.78 14.82
C ALA A 182 -3.84 -3.77 15.36
N LYS A 183 -4.33 -2.65 15.87
CA LYS A 183 -3.51 -1.65 16.56
C LYS A 183 -4.18 -1.23 17.87
N SER A 184 -3.38 -1.04 18.91
CA SER A 184 -3.81 -0.52 20.21
C SER A 184 -3.26 0.90 20.47
N GLY A 185 -3.60 1.49 21.60
CA GLY A 185 -3.10 2.79 22.04
C GLY A 185 -4.04 3.95 21.73
N ARG A 186 -3.54 5.02 21.10
CA ARG A 186 -4.37 6.18 20.73
C ARG A 186 -5.19 5.87 19.49
N LEU A 187 -6.48 5.63 19.68
CA LEU A 187 -7.43 5.26 18.62
C LEU A 187 -8.53 6.33 18.50
N ALA A 188 -9.14 6.41 17.32
CA ALA A 188 -10.36 7.18 17.13
C ALA A 188 -11.48 6.64 18.05
N LEU A 189 -12.44 7.50 18.40
CA LEU A 189 -13.59 7.10 19.23
C LEU A 189 -14.51 6.13 18.49
N GLY A 190 -14.64 6.30 17.18
CA GLY A 190 -15.48 5.47 16.31
C GLY A 190 -15.95 6.23 15.10
N TYR A 191 -16.98 5.71 14.44
CA TYR A 191 -17.67 6.36 13.35
C TYR A 191 -18.83 7.19 13.89
N LEU A 192 -18.95 8.43 13.46
CA LEU A 192 -20.04 9.32 13.84
C LEU A 192 -21.37 8.75 13.33
N GLY A 193 -22.31 8.50 14.27
CA GLY A 193 -23.64 8.01 13.94
C GLY A 193 -23.73 6.54 13.50
N ASP A 194 -22.64 5.76 13.63
CA ASP A 194 -22.62 4.34 13.26
C ASP A 194 -21.98 3.49 14.36
N GLU A 195 -22.76 3.17 15.38
CA GLU A 195 -22.32 2.37 16.52
C GLU A 195 -21.97 0.93 16.15
N GLU A 196 -22.73 0.31 15.25
CA GLU A 196 -22.50 -1.08 14.83
C GLU A 196 -21.18 -1.24 14.09
N LYS A 197 -20.91 -0.33 13.17
CA LYS A 197 -19.60 -0.29 12.48
C LYS A 197 -18.48 0.03 13.47
N THR A 198 -18.72 0.92 14.42
CA THR A 198 -17.76 1.26 15.48
C THR A 198 -17.41 0.03 16.32
N LYS A 199 -18.38 -0.70 16.84
CA LYS A 199 -18.16 -1.92 17.64
C LYS A 199 -17.35 -2.96 16.86
N ARG A 200 -17.69 -3.16 15.60
CA ARG A 200 -17.01 -4.14 14.74
C ARG A 200 -15.57 -3.74 14.43
N THR A 201 -15.31 -2.45 14.18
CA THR A 201 -13.98 -1.95 13.81
C THR A 201 -13.09 -1.69 15.01
N TYR A 202 -13.69 -1.39 16.17
CA TYR A 202 -12.97 -1.09 17.42
C TYR A 202 -13.35 -2.07 18.54
N PRO A 203 -13.05 -3.39 18.36
CA PRO A 203 -13.37 -4.39 19.39
C PRO A 203 -12.57 -4.19 20.66
N VAL A 204 -13.10 -4.73 21.76
CA VAL A 204 -12.39 -4.88 23.03
C VAL A 204 -12.10 -6.38 23.23
N VAL A 205 -10.83 -6.73 23.30
CA VAL A 205 -10.37 -8.11 23.51
C VAL A 205 -9.52 -8.13 24.78
N ASN A 206 -9.89 -8.97 25.75
CA ASN A 206 -9.22 -9.08 27.06
C ASN A 206 -9.04 -7.71 27.78
N GLY A 207 -10.04 -6.83 27.66
CA GLY A 207 -10.03 -5.50 28.30
C GLY A 207 -9.21 -4.44 27.56
N VAL A 208 -8.55 -4.78 26.46
CA VAL A 208 -7.81 -3.84 25.60
C VAL A 208 -8.65 -3.49 24.38
N ARG A 209 -8.73 -2.20 24.06
CA ARG A 209 -9.41 -1.71 22.85
C ARG A 209 -8.44 -1.67 21.67
N TYR A 210 -8.85 -2.28 20.57
CA TYR A 210 -8.10 -2.32 19.32
C TYR A 210 -8.84 -1.62 18.19
N VAL A 211 -8.13 -1.25 17.13
CA VAL A 211 -8.71 -0.98 15.80
C VAL A 211 -8.31 -2.09 14.86
N VAL A 212 -9.31 -2.63 14.13
CA VAL A 212 -9.17 -3.72 13.16
C VAL A 212 -9.70 -3.24 11.81
N PRO A 213 -8.85 -2.68 10.93
CA PRO A 213 -9.28 -2.08 9.65
C PRO A 213 -9.71 -3.10 8.60
N GLY A 214 -9.41 -4.39 8.80
CA GLY A 214 -9.77 -5.48 7.91
C GLY A 214 -8.63 -6.07 7.10
N ASP A 215 -7.39 -5.79 7.46
CA ASP A 215 -6.22 -6.43 6.86
C ASP A 215 -5.93 -7.76 7.56
N ARG A 216 -5.58 -8.79 6.78
CA ARG A 216 -5.20 -10.12 7.26
C ARG A 216 -3.68 -10.24 7.32
N ALA A 217 -3.17 -10.73 8.44
CA ALA A 217 -1.74 -10.81 8.67
C ALA A 217 -1.37 -12.00 9.58
N ARG A 218 -0.07 -12.29 9.62
CA ARG A 218 0.57 -13.24 10.52
C ARG A 218 1.77 -12.61 11.19
N LEU A 219 1.96 -12.87 12.49
CA LEU A 219 3.19 -12.54 13.20
C LEU A 219 4.10 -13.76 13.20
N ARG A 220 5.19 -13.67 12.48
CA ARG A 220 6.21 -14.75 12.37
C ARG A 220 7.02 -14.86 13.66
N ALA A 221 7.68 -16.01 13.86
CA ALA A 221 8.51 -16.26 15.03
C ALA A 221 9.73 -15.31 15.16
N ASP A 222 10.15 -14.69 14.04
CA ASP A 222 11.23 -13.70 13.99
C ASP A 222 10.73 -12.25 14.23
N ASN A 223 9.51 -12.07 14.74
CA ASN A 223 8.88 -10.78 14.98
C ASN A 223 8.69 -9.92 13.70
N VAL A 224 8.44 -10.56 12.57
CA VAL A 224 8.03 -9.90 11.33
C VAL A 224 6.53 -10.09 11.13
N ILE A 225 5.82 -9.00 10.87
CA ILE A 225 4.42 -9.03 10.46
C ILE A 225 4.37 -9.19 8.95
N GLU A 226 3.72 -10.26 8.50
CA GLU A 226 3.46 -10.55 7.10
C GLU A 226 2.01 -10.24 6.78
N VAL A 227 1.78 -9.24 5.95
CA VAL A 227 0.45 -8.77 5.54
C VAL A 227 0.07 -9.45 4.23
N HIS A 228 -1.08 -10.12 4.21
CA HIS A 228 -1.55 -10.90 3.05
C HIS A 228 -2.52 -10.12 2.16
N GLY A 229 -3.28 -9.18 2.73
CA GLY A 229 -4.23 -8.36 1.98
C GLY A 229 -5.52 -8.09 2.76
N ARG A 230 -6.47 -7.45 2.10
CA ARG A 230 -7.76 -7.09 2.71
C ARG A 230 -8.79 -8.20 2.57
N ASP A 231 -9.46 -8.49 3.68
CA ASP A 231 -10.54 -9.50 3.73
C ASP A 231 -11.69 -9.17 2.76
N SER A 232 -12.01 -7.88 2.56
CA SER A 232 -13.12 -7.43 1.69
C SER A 232 -12.91 -7.71 0.19
N VAL A 233 -11.69 -7.99 -0.24
CA VAL A 233 -11.34 -8.33 -1.63
C VAL A 233 -10.82 -9.76 -1.76
N THR A 234 -10.92 -10.55 -0.69
CA THR A 234 -10.57 -11.97 -0.69
C THR A 234 -11.53 -12.76 -1.58
N ILE A 235 -10.97 -13.67 -2.37
CA ILE A 235 -11.71 -14.57 -3.26
C ILE A 235 -11.78 -15.94 -2.59
N THR A 236 -13.01 -16.40 -2.28
CA THR A 236 -13.20 -17.76 -1.79
C THR A 236 -13.38 -18.70 -2.97
N SER A 237 -12.40 -19.56 -3.21
CA SER A 237 -12.37 -20.51 -4.32
C SER A 237 -12.14 -21.94 -3.80
N GLY A 238 -13.10 -22.83 -4.01
CA GLY A 238 -12.99 -24.22 -3.54
C GLY A 238 -12.85 -24.37 -2.01
N GLY A 239 -13.33 -23.38 -1.24
CA GLY A 239 -13.18 -23.33 0.22
C GLY A 239 -11.92 -22.61 0.70
N GLU A 240 -10.97 -22.32 -0.19
CA GLU A 240 -9.73 -21.61 0.14
C GLU A 240 -9.89 -20.08 0.03
N LYS A 241 -9.30 -19.34 0.95
CA LYS A 241 -9.23 -17.88 0.90
C LYS A 241 -8.01 -17.44 0.08
N ILE A 242 -8.24 -16.75 -1.03
CA ILE A 242 -7.20 -16.24 -1.93
C ILE A 242 -7.23 -14.71 -1.87
N PHE A 243 -6.14 -14.09 -1.46
CA PHE A 243 -6.03 -12.64 -1.38
C PHE A 243 -5.70 -12.08 -2.76
N ALA A 244 -6.54 -11.14 -3.22
CA ALA A 244 -6.37 -10.54 -4.55
C ALA A 244 -4.99 -9.90 -4.71
N GLU A 245 -4.55 -9.15 -3.70
CA GLU A 245 -3.26 -8.44 -3.71
C GLU A 245 -2.04 -9.38 -3.79
N GLU A 246 -2.13 -10.59 -3.19
CA GLU A 246 -1.09 -11.61 -3.30
C GLU A 246 -0.94 -12.10 -4.75
N VAL A 247 -2.06 -12.35 -5.41
CA VAL A 247 -2.08 -12.79 -6.82
C VAL A 247 -1.65 -11.65 -7.75
N GLU A 248 -2.10 -10.42 -7.50
CA GLU A 248 -1.66 -9.22 -8.24
C GLU A 248 -0.15 -9.05 -8.19
N ALA A 249 0.44 -9.18 -7.00
CA ALA A 249 1.89 -9.09 -6.82
C ALA A 249 2.63 -10.17 -7.60
N ALA A 250 2.13 -11.41 -7.58
CA ALA A 250 2.72 -12.54 -8.30
C ALA A 250 2.65 -12.37 -9.83
N VAL A 251 1.52 -11.90 -10.37
CA VAL A 251 1.36 -11.63 -11.81
C VAL A 251 2.22 -10.44 -12.24
N LYS A 252 2.31 -9.39 -11.43
CA LYS A 252 3.14 -8.20 -11.70
C LYS A 252 4.65 -8.46 -11.63
N ALA A 253 5.09 -9.60 -11.10
CA ALA A 253 6.49 -10.01 -11.16
C ALA A 253 6.96 -10.28 -12.59
N HIS A 254 6.05 -10.58 -13.52
CA HIS A 254 6.40 -10.79 -14.93
C HIS A 254 6.72 -9.46 -15.62
N THR A 255 7.86 -9.41 -16.32
CA THR A 255 8.41 -8.18 -16.93
C THR A 255 7.52 -7.53 -18.00
N SER A 256 6.66 -8.31 -18.67
CA SER A 256 5.70 -7.77 -19.66
C SER A 256 4.42 -7.20 -19.02
N VAL A 257 4.23 -7.35 -17.71
CA VAL A 257 3.05 -6.82 -17.02
C VAL A 257 3.33 -5.39 -16.54
N TYR A 258 2.55 -4.45 -17.05
CA TYR A 258 2.60 -3.06 -16.58
C TYR A 258 1.80 -2.89 -15.29
N ASP A 259 0.55 -3.42 -15.25
CA ASP A 259 -0.33 -3.36 -14.09
C ASP A 259 -1.30 -4.55 -14.08
N CYS A 260 -1.79 -4.91 -12.89
CA CYS A 260 -2.72 -6.01 -12.71
C CYS A 260 -3.68 -5.73 -11.56
N VAL A 261 -4.96 -6.06 -11.76
CA VAL A 261 -5.96 -6.14 -10.69
C VAL A 261 -6.65 -7.50 -10.78
N VAL A 262 -6.87 -8.13 -9.62
CA VAL A 262 -7.43 -9.47 -9.55
C VAL A 262 -8.81 -9.43 -8.92
N ALA A 263 -9.75 -10.16 -9.53
CA ALA A 263 -11.12 -10.29 -9.01
C ALA A 263 -11.61 -11.74 -9.11
N GLY A 264 -12.58 -12.07 -8.26
CA GLY A 264 -13.32 -13.33 -8.37
C GLY A 264 -14.49 -13.20 -9.33
N ARG A 265 -14.73 -14.24 -10.12
CA ARG A 265 -16.00 -14.42 -10.86
C ARG A 265 -16.70 -15.70 -10.41
N PRO A 266 -18.04 -15.79 -10.48
CA PRO A 266 -18.77 -17.01 -10.17
C PRO A 266 -18.30 -18.20 -11.00
N SER A 267 -18.19 -19.38 -10.37
CA SER A 267 -17.80 -20.64 -10.99
C SER A 267 -18.64 -21.76 -10.38
N GLU A 268 -19.30 -22.58 -11.22
CA GLU A 268 -20.09 -23.73 -10.76
C GLU A 268 -19.23 -24.74 -10.00
N ARG A 269 -17.98 -24.90 -10.39
CA ARG A 269 -17.07 -25.88 -9.81
C ARG A 269 -16.46 -25.40 -8.48
N TRP A 270 -16.13 -24.09 -8.35
CA TRP A 270 -15.30 -23.56 -7.29
C TRP A 270 -15.99 -22.53 -6.41
N GLY A 271 -17.27 -22.21 -6.68
CA GLY A 271 -17.97 -21.07 -6.10
C GLY A 271 -17.52 -19.76 -6.72
N ASN A 272 -16.23 -19.48 -6.63
CA ASN A 272 -15.58 -18.42 -7.42
C ASN A 272 -14.28 -18.96 -8.00
N GLU A 273 -13.85 -18.37 -9.11
CA GLU A 273 -12.50 -18.56 -9.66
C GLU A 273 -11.78 -17.22 -9.80
N VAL A 274 -10.46 -17.30 -9.78
CA VAL A 274 -9.58 -16.12 -9.83
C VAL A 274 -9.41 -15.67 -11.27
N VAL A 275 -9.66 -14.38 -11.53
CA VAL A 275 -9.44 -13.72 -12.82
C VAL A 275 -8.46 -12.59 -12.64
N ALA A 276 -7.38 -12.57 -13.45
CA ALA A 276 -6.44 -11.47 -13.51
C ALA A 276 -6.79 -10.54 -14.68
N VAL A 277 -7.03 -9.26 -14.39
CA VAL A 277 -7.18 -8.21 -15.39
C VAL A 277 -5.83 -7.52 -15.54
N VAL A 278 -5.22 -7.62 -16.71
CA VAL A 278 -3.81 -7.29 -16.94
C VAL A 278 -3.68 -6.21 -18.01
N ARG A 279 -2.90 -5.18 -17.70
CA ARG A 279 -2.31 -4.28 -18.68
C ARG A 279 -0.87 -4.70 -18.93
N LEU A 280 -0.53 -4.90 -20.19
CA LEU A 280 0.85 -5.17 -20.60
C LEU A 280 1.66 -3.88 -20.77
N VAL A 281 2.97 -4.00 -20.73
CA VAL A 281 3.87 -2.92 -21.18
C VAL A 281 3.70 -2.71 -22.69
N ASP A 282 3.92 -1.50 -23.16
CA ASP A 282 3.73 -1.14 -24.56
C ASP A 282 4.62 -2.01 -25.45
N GLY A 283 4.02 -2.59 -26.49
CA GLY A 283 4.70 -3.48 -27.43
C GLY A 283 4.80 -4.96 -27.01
N ALA A 284 4.40 -5.31 -25.79
CA ALA A 284 4.34 -6.72 -25.37
C ALA A 284 3.09 -7.40 -25.94
N SER A 285 3.21 -8.72 -26.20
CA SER A 285 2.10 -9.56 -26.65
C SER A 285 1.55 -10.42 -25.53
N PRO A 286 0.23 -10.73 -25.53
CA PRO A 286 -0.38 -11.66 -24.58
C PRO A 286 0.27 -13.05 -24.61
N ASP A 287 0.64 -13.55 -23.44
CA ASP A 287 1.17 -14.90 -23.23
C ASP A 287 0.74 -15.40 -21.85
N ASP A 288 -0.44 -16.02 -21.77
CA ASP A 288 -1.03 -16.51 -20.53
C ASP A 288 -0.12 -17.51 -19.82
N GLN A 289 0.53 -18.40 -20.59
CA GLN A 289 1.34 -19.45 -19.99
C GLN A 289 2.60 -18.87 -19.31
N SER A 290 3.27 -17.92 -19.96
CA SER A 290 4.42 -17.25 -19.39
C SER A 290 4.08 -16.47 -18.11
N LEU A 291 2.94 -15.77 -18.09
CA LEU A 291 2.47 -15.05 -16.92
C LEU A 291 2.14 -16.01 -15.75
N LEU A 292 1.48 -17.13 -16.05
CA LEU A 292 1.14 -18.13 -15.04
C LEU A 292 2.37 -18.85 -14.49
N ASP A 293 3.35 -19.14 -15.34
CA ASP A 293 4.60 -19.78 -14.94
C ASP A 293 5.42 -18.86 -14.01
N GLU A 294 5.46 -17.56 -14.30
CA GLU A 294 6.09 -16.60 -13.40
C GLU A 294 5.32 -16.49 -12.08
N ALA A 295 4.00 -16.32 -12.12
CA ALA A 295 3.19 -16.25 -10.90
C ALA A 295 3.31 -17.50 -10.02
N ALA A 296 3.45 -18.69 -10.62
CA ALA A 296 3.61 -19.95 -9.91
C ALA A 296 4.93 -20.06 -9.11
N ARG A 297 5.92 -19.18 -9.35
CA ARG A 297 7.15 -19.10 -8.55
C ARG A 297 6.93 -18.38 -7.23
N HIS A 298 5.86 -17.57 -7.14
CA HIS A 298 5.60 -16.69 -6.01
C HIS A 298 4.44 -17.15 -5.15
N ILE A 299 3.43 -17.83 -5.75
CA ILE A 299 2.23 -18.29 -5.06
C ILE A 299 1.91 -19.75 -5.36
N ALA A 300 1.13 -20.38 -4.46
CA ALA A 300 0.69 -21.75 -4.64
C ALA A 300 -0.21 -21.90 -5.89
N ARG A 301 -0.11 -23.03 -6.59
CA ARG A 301 -0.80 -23.30 -7.87
C ARG A 301 -2.32 -23.13 -7.82
N TYR A 302 -2.95 -23.43 -6.68
CA TYR A 302 -4.41 -23.26 -6.54
C TYR A 302 -4.87 -21.80 -6.54
N LYS A 303 -3.97 -20.87 -6.20
CA LYS A 303 -4.21 -19.42 -6.22
C LYS A 303 -4.06 -18.78 -7.60
N LEU A 304 -3.45 -19.49 -8.55
CA LEU A 304 -3.22 -18.96 -9.89
C LEU A 304 -4.52 -18.59 -10.59
N PRO A 305 -4.53 -17.48 -11.36
CA PRO A 305 -5.67 -17.09 -12.19
C PRO A 305 -6.11 -18.25 -13.11
N LYS A 306 -7.40 -18.46 -13.20
CA LYS A 306 -8.02 -19.41 -14.15
C LYS A 306 -8.31 -18.74 -15.49
N LYS A 307 -8.32 -17.42 -15.50
CA LYS A 307 -8.48 -16.61 -16.70
C LYS A 307 -7.62 -15.35 -16.57
N ILE A 308 -7.00 -14.94 -17.67
CA ILE A 308 -6.34 -13.65 -17.83
C ILE A 308 -7.14 -12.84 -18.86
N VAL A 309 -7.40 -11.58 -18.53
CA VAL A 309 -8.11 -10.64 -19.41
C VAL A 309 -7.17 -9.46 -19.66
N TYR A 310 -6.85 -9.20 -20.90
CA TYR A 310 -5.98 -8.10 -21.27
C TYR A 310 -6.80 -6.85 -21.56
N VAL A 311 -6.40 -5.75 -20.97
CA VAL A 311 -7.04 -4.44 -21.12
C VAL A 311 -6.00 -3.37 -21.46
N PRO A 312 -6.38 -2.31 -22.20
CA PRO A 312 -5.47 -1.22 -22.51
C PRO A 312 -5.10 -0.38 -21.29
N GLU A 313 -5.99 -0.34 -20.28
CA GLU A 313 -5.81 0.45 -19.07
C GLU A 313 -6.52 -0.20 -17.87
N ILE A 314 -5.90 -0.10 -16.69
CA ILE A 314 -6.49 -0.50 -15.41
C ILE A 314 -7.15 0.72 -14.77
N LEU A 315 -8.46 0.61 -14.48
CA LEU A 315 -9.18 1.69 -13.82
C LEU A 315 -8.80 1.79 -12.34
N ARG A 316 -8.41 2.99 -11.94
CA ARG A 316 -8.05 3.32 -10.57
C ARG A 316 -8.83 4.53 -10.07
N SER A 317 -9.02 4.62 -8.76
CA SER A 317 -9.55 5.83 -8.14
C SER A 317 -8.55 7.00 -8.29
N PRO A 318 -9.00 8.25 -8.10
CA PRO A 318 -8.09 9.40 -8.12
C PRO A 318 -6.93 9.32 -7.12
N SER A 319 -7.08 8.49 -6.08
CA SER A 319 -6.01 8.21 -5.10
C SER A 319 -5.07 7.07 -5.51
N GLY A 320 -5.14 6.55 -6.73
CA GLY A 320 -4.31 5.46 -7.25
C GLY A 320 -4.71 4.05 -6.82
N LYS A 321 -5.76 3.90 -6.01
CA LYS A 321 -6.22 2.56 -5.55
C LYS A 321 -6.99 1.84 -6.65
N ALA A 322 -6.81 0.51 -6.73
CA ALA A 322 -7.54 -0.35 -7.65
C ALA A 322 -9.06 -0.22 -7.49
N ASP A 323 -9.77 -0.13 -8.60
CA ASP A 323 -11.24 -0.23 -8.61
C ASP A 323 -11.67 -1.69 -8.75
N TYR A 324 -11.82 -2.36 -7.60
CA TYR A 324 -12.28 -3.74 -7.57
C TYR A 324 -13.72 -3.95 -8.05
N ARG A 325 -14.55 -2.90 -8.12
CA ARG A 325 -15.90 -3.02 -8.70
C ARG A 325 -15.80 -3.15 -10.21
N TRP A 326 -15.02 -2.29 -10.83
CA TRP A 326 -14.70 -2.38 -12.24
C TRP A 326 -14.02 -3.71 -12.59
N ALA A 327 -13.02 -4.15 -11.81
CA ALA A 327 -12.35 -5.42 -12.04
C ALA A 327 -13.32 -6.62 -11.98
N LYS A 328 -14.28 -6.62 -11.06
CA LYS A 328 -15.35 -7.65 -10.98
C LYS A 328 -16.27 -7.64 -12.21
N GLN A 329 -16.58 -6.46 -12.77
CA GLN A 329 -17.39 -6.37 -14.00
C GLN A 329 -16.62 -6.98 -15.17
N ILE A 330 -15.36 -6.60 -15.39
CA ILE A 330 -14.50 -7.17 -16.43
C ILE A 330 -14.34 -8.69 -16.26
N ALA A 331 -14.13 -9.16 -15.04
CA ALA A 331 -14.03 -10.59 -14.76
C ALA A 331 -15.31 -11.37 -15.06
N ALA A 332 -16.48 -10.77 -14.84
CA ALA A 332 -17.78 -11.42 -15.09
C ALA A 332 -18.13 -11.51 -16.58
N GLU A 333 -17.60 -10.59 -17.41
CA GLU A 333 -17.81 -10.55 -18.87
C GLU A 333 -16.86 -11.47 -19.64
N ALA A 334 -15.82 -11.99 -18.98
CA ALA A 334 -14.76 -12.82 -19.58
C ALA A 334 -15.06 -14.31 -19.50
#